data_c8ddc8a4c5ffd8c792c468010ad15adc
#
_entry.id   c8ddc8a4c5ffd8c792c468010ad15adc
#
_cell.length_a   1.000
_cell.length_b   1.000
_cell.length_c   1.000
_cell.angle_alpha   90.00
_cell.angle_beta   90.00
_cell.angle_gamma   90.00
#
_symmetry.space_group_name_H-M   'P 1'
#
loop_
_entity.id
_entity.type
_entity.pdbx_description
1 polymer ?
#
loop_
_entity_poly.entity_id
_entity_poly.type
_entity_poly.pdbx_seq_one_letter_code
_entity_poly.pdbx_strand_id
1 'polypeptide(L)'
;MSYEIVIKEQHLDSFGHVNNAVYLQLFEEARWEFITARGYGLKEIMKFKKGPVILEAHIKFLKELKLRETIKITFEAPATKSKVMKIKQQMIKSNGDVSSELLVTIGFFDLAERKLIAPTEEWLK
;
A
#
# COMPACT_ATOMS: atom_id res chain seq x y z
N MET A 1 1.09 3.55 12.63
CA MET A 1 2.20 2.97 11.85
C MET A 1 2.40 3.77 10.57
N SER A 2 3.61 4.22 10.31
CA SER A 2 3.89 5.06 9.15
C SER A 2 5.26 4.73 8.54
N TYR A 3 5.41 5.06 7.27
CA TYR A 3 6.60 4.84 6.49
C TYR A 3 7.02 6.16 5.84
N GLU A 4 8.25 6.58 6.04
CA GLU A 4 8.72 7.86 5.50
C GLU A 4 9.35 7.70 4.13
N ILE A 5 9.04 8.64 3.23
CA ILE A 5 9.60 8.71 1.89
C ILE A 5 9.97 10.16 1.61
N VAL A 6 11.10 10.38 0.96
CA VAL A 6 11.48 11.69 0.42
C VAL A 6 11.14 11.72 -1.06
N ILE A 7 10.42 12.75 -1.48
CA ILE A 7 10.08 12.95 -2.89
C ILE A 7 11.33 13.35 -3.66
N LYS A 8 11.67 12.58 -4.68
CA LYS A 8 12.89 12.75 -5.48
C LYS A 8 12.54 13.01 -6.94
N GLU A 9 13.55 13.40 -7.71
CA GLU A 9 13.40 13.73 -9.13
C GLU A 9 12.71 12.63 -9.93
N GLN A 10 13.00 11.37 -9.65
CA GLN A 10 12.38 10.23 -10.37
C GLN A 10 10.87 10.12 -10.14
N HIS A 11 10.34 10.80 -9.12
CA HIS A 11 8.91 10.78 -8.82
C HIS A 11 8.13 11.83 -9.62
N LEU A 12 8.84 12.78 -10.22
CA LEU A 12 8.22 13.92 -10.88
C LEU A 12 8.01 13.67 -12.38
N ASP A 13 6.94 14.23 -12.90
CA ASP A 13 6.71 14.27 -14.35
C ASP A 13 7.32 15.56 -14.94
N SER A 14 7.08 15.78 -16.26
CA SER A 14 7.63 16.94 -16.96
C SER A 14 7.08 18.28 -16.47
N PHE A 15 6.01 18.27 -15.68
CA PHE A 15 5.42 19.49 -15.11
C PHE A 15 5.95 19.78 -13.71
N GLY A 16 6.85 18.96 -13.19
CA GLY A 16 7.38 19.11 -11.83
C GLY A 16 6.45 18.62 -10.74
N HIS A 17 5.43 17.86 -11.08
CA HIS A 17 4.48 17.27 -10.14
C HIS A 17 4.71 15.77 -10.04
N VAL A 18 4.38 15.18 -8.89
CA VAL A 18 4.40 13.73 -8.76
C VAL A 18 3.34 13.16 -9.71
N ASN A 19 3.76 12.24 -10.56
CA ASN A 19 2.87 11.60 -11.53
C ASN A 19 1.81 10.77 -10.80
N ASN A 20 0.58 10.74 -11.34
CA ASN A 20 -0.54 10.01 -10.74
C ASN A 20 -0.22 8.53 -10.49
N ALA A 21 0.45 7.88 -11.42
CA ALA A 21 0.83 6.48 -11.26
C ALA A 21 1.87 6.29 -10.16
N VAL A 22 2.73 7.27 -9.95
CA VAL A 22 3.77 7.21 -8.92
C VAL A 22 3.15 7.26 -7.52
N TYR A 23 2.04 7.96 -7.32
CA TYR A 23 1.33 7.91 -6.03
C TYR A 23 0.99 6.46 -5.66
N LEU A 24 0.45 5.71 -6.60
CA LEU A 24 0.12 4.29 -6.36
C LEU A 24 1.36 3.46 -6.08
N GLN A 25 2.46 3.73 -6.77
CA GLN A 25 3.73 3.03 -6.52
C GLN A 25 4.27 3.32 -5.12
N LEU A 26 4.19 4.55 -4.66
CA LEU A 26 4.64 4.93 -3.32
C LEU A 26 3.77 4.29 -2.24
N PHE A 27 2.46 4.27 -2.45
CA PHE A 27 1.55 3.56 -1.54
C PHE A 27 1.86 2.06 -1.49
N GLU A 28 2.16 1.46 -2.63
CA GLU A 28 2.52 0.05 -2.71
C GLU A 28 3.82 -0.24 -1.97
N GLU A 29 4.84 0.60 -2.16
CA GLU A 29 6.11 0.46 -1.45
C GLU A 29 5.89 0.45 0.06
N ALA A 30 5.13 1.41 0.57
CA ALA A 30 4.82 1.49 2.00
C ALA A 30 4.05 0.25 2.48
N ARG A 31 3.08 -0.19 1.69
CA ARG A 31 2.26 -1.35 2.04
C ARG A 31 3.11 -2.61 2.17
N TRP A 32 4.03 -2.84 1.24
CA TRP A 32 4.93 -4.00 1.31
C TRP A 32 5.92 -3.92 2.47
N GLU A 33 6.36 -2.71 2.84
CA GLU A 33 7.20 -2.54 4.03
C GLU A 33 6.45 -2.99 5.28
N PHE A 34 5.18 -2.59 5.43
CA PHE A 34 4.37 -3.00 6.58
C PHE A 34 4.09 -4.51 6.57
N ILE A 35 3.72 -5.05 5.43
CA ILE A 35 3.42 -6.48 5.30
C ILE A 35 4.66 -7.31 5.60
N THR A 36 5.81 -6.92 5.07
CA THR A 36 7.09 -7.60 5.32
C THR A 36 7.47 -7.53 6.79
N ALA A 37 7.31 -6.36 7.42
CA ALA A 37 7.62 -6.17 8.83
C ALA A 37 6.74 -7.03 9.74
N ARG A 38 5.51 -7.35 9.31
CA ARG A 38 4.62 -8.24 10.04
C ARG A 38 4.97 -9.72 9.86
N GLY A 39 5.91 -10.03 8.96
CA GLY A 39 6.36 -11.40 8.74
C GLY A 39 5.74 -12.10 7.54
N TYR A 40 5.07 -11.38 6.65
CA TYR A 40 4.48 -11.98 5.45
C TYR A 40 4.88 -11.23 4.18
N GLY A 41 6.18 -11.27 3.86
CA GLY A 41 6.71 -10.68 2.64
C GLY A 41 6.77 -11.67 1.49
N LEU A 42 7.54 -11.31 0.46
CA LEU A 42 7.68 -12.13 -0.74
C LEU A 42 8.14 -13.56 -0.44
N LYS A 43 9.02 -13.72 0.56
CA LYS A 43 9.53 -15.02 0.96
C LYS A 43 8.39 -15.96 1.37
N GLU A 44 7.47 -15.45 2.20
CA GLU A 44 6.31 -16.22 2.67
C GLU A 44 5.32 -16.50 1.56
N ILE A 45 5.11 -15.53 0.67
CA ILE A 45 4.25 -15.73 -0.50
C ILE A 45 4.76 -16.87 -1.36
N MET A 46 6.06 -16.90 -1.60
CA MET A 46 6.67 -17.97 -2.40
C MET A 46 6.64 -19.31 -1.69
N LYS A 47 6.81 -19.31 -0.38
CA LYS A 47 6.81 -20.54 0.43
C LYS A 47 5.41 -21.15 0.47
N PHE A 48 4.38 -20.35 0.76
CA PHE A 48 3.02 -20.86 0.95
C PHE A 48 2.20 -20.85 -0.33
N LYS A 49 2.68 -20.18 -1.39
CA LYS A 49 1.97 -20.00 -2.66
C LYS A 49 0.62 -19.31 -2.47
N LYS A 50 0.55 -18.37 -1.53
CA LYS A 50 -0.64 -17.60 -1.19
C LYS A 50 -0.23 -16.17 -0.85
N GLY A 51 -1.03 -15.21 -1.27
CA GLY A 51 -0.71 -13.82 -0.99
C GLY A 51 -1.86 -12.87 -1.32
N PRO A 52 -1.69 -11.60 -0.93
CA PRO A 52 -2.71 -10.59 -1.19
C PRO A 52 -2.69 -10.16 -2.65
N VAL A 53 -3.89 -9.90 -3.20
CA VAL A 53 -4.06 -9.31 -4.53
C VAL A 53 -4.97 -8.10 -4.42
N ILE A 54 -4.71 -7.08 -5.22
CA ILE A 54 -5.54 -5.88 -5.28
C ILE A 54 -6.72 -6.17 -6.18
N LEU A 55 -7.92 -5.99 -5.64
CA LEU A 55 -9.17 -6.17 -6.40
C LEU A 55 -9.74 -4.83 -6.86
N GLU A 56 -9.55 -3.78 -6.06
CA GLU A 56 -10.09 -2.46 -6.34
C GLU A 56 -9.22 -1.42 -5.64
N ALA A 57 -9.05 -0.27 -6.26
CA ALA A 57 -8.32 0.84 -5.67
C ALA A 57 -9.09 2.14 -5.90
N HIS A 58 -9.29 2.91 -4.84
CA HIS A 58 -9.91 4.22 -4.89
C HIS A 58 -8.90 5.23 -4.30
N ILE A 59 -8.44 6.14 -5.13
CA ILE A 59 -7.43 7.13 -4.74
C ILE A 59 -7.95 8.55 -4.91
N LYS A 60 -7.61 9.41 -3.95
CA LYS A 60 -7.91 10.84 -4.00
C LYS A 60 -6.61 11.63 -3.97
N PHE A 61 -6.52 12.65 -4.81
CA PHE A 61 -5.40 13.57 -4.86
C PHE A 61 -5.87 14.90 -4.28
N LEU A 62 -5.38 15.28 -3.10
CA LEU A 62 -5.90 16.41 -2.34
C LEU A 62 -4.93 17.58 -2.29
N LYS A 63 -3.64 17.33 -2.14
CA LYS A 63 -2.60 18.34 -2.03
C LYS A 63 -1.37 17.91 -2.81
N GLU A 64 -0.76 18.85 -3.49
CA GLU A 64 0.46 18.66 -4.26
C GLU A 64 1.64 18.29 -3.37
N LEU A 65 2.52 17.43 -3.88
CA LEU A 65 3.79 17.10 -3.24
C LEU A 65 4.92 17.81 -3.97
N LYS A 66 5.90 18.29 -3.22
CA LYS A 66 7.04 19.03 -3.74
C LYS A 66 8.32 18.21 -3.70
N LEU A 67 9.24 18.55 -4.57
CA LEU A 67 10.57 17.93 -4.60
C LEU A 67 11.24 18.04 -3.23
N ARG A 68 11.84 16.94 -2.78
CA ARG A 68 12.57 16.83 -1.50
C ARG A 68 11.69 16.97 -0.26
N GLU A 69 10.38 17.00 -0.44
CA GLU A 69 9.47 16.96 0.70
C GLU A 69 9.48 15.55 1.31
N THR A 70 9.54 15.49 2.65
CA THR A 70 9.41 14.23 3.37
C THR A 70 7.95 13.99 3.68
N ILE A 71 7.44 12.85 3.30
CA ILE A 71 6.05 12.45 3.57
C ILE A 71 6.02 11.19 4.41
N LYS A 72 4.93 11.01 5.13
CA LYS A 72 4.66 9.77 5.87
C LYS A 72 3.47 9.09 5.24
N ILE A 73 3.60 7.80 4.99
CA ILE A 73 2.49 7.00 4.47
C ILE A 73 2.01 6.09 5.59
N THR A 74 0.72 6.16 5.88
CA THR A 74 0.10 5.36 6.92
C THR A 74 -0.42 4.04 6.36
N PHE A 75 -0.78 3.15 7.26
CA PHE A 75 -1.36 1.86 6.91
C PHE A 75 -2.36 1.47 7.99
N GLU A 76 -3.61 1.29 7.60
CA GLU A 76 -4.67 0.84 8.49
C GLU A 76 -5.37 -0.34 7.84
N ALA A 77 -5.40 -1.47 8.51
CA ALA A 77 -6.07 -2.67 8.05
C ALA A 77 -6.86 -3.26 9.20
N PRO A 78 -8.18 -3.46 9.03
CA PRO A 78 -8.96 -4.11 10.07
C PRO A 78 -8.60 -5.59 10.15
N ALA A 79 -8.61 -6.13 11.36
CA ALA A 79 -8.50 -7.57 11.55
C ALA A 79 -9.78 -8.21 11.05
N THR A 80 -9.68 -9.07 10.04
CA THR A 80 -10.84 -9.73 9.45
C THR A 80 -10.46 -11.11 8.93
N LYS A 81 -11.42 -12.03 8.97
CA LYS A 81 -11.30 -13.36 8.38
C LYS A 81 -12.06 -13.47 7.07
N SER A 82 -12.61 -12.35 6.59
CA SER A 82 -13.28 -12.30 5.29
C SER A 82 -12.29 -12.55 4.15
N LYS A 83 -12.78 -13.11 3.05
CA LYS A 83 -11.99 -13.30 1.82
C LYS A 83 -11.56 -11.96 1.23
N VAL A 84 -12.25 -10.89 1.58
CA VAL A 84 -12.00 -9.54 1.08
C VAL A 84 -11.81 -8.61 2.27
N MET A 85 -10.78 -7.78 2.23
CA MET A 85 -10.52 -6.79 3.28
C MET A 85 -10.16 -5.46 2.65
N LYS A 86 -10.37 -4.38 3.41
CA LYS A 86 -10.03 -3.03 2.96
C LYS A 86 -8.87 -2.48 3.75
N ILE A 87 -7.92 -1.88 3.04
CA ILE A 87 -6.76 -1.23 3.63
C ILE A 87 -6.84 0.25 3.28
N LYS A 88 -6.71 1.10 4.29
CA LYS A 88 -6.67 2.54 4.12
C LYS A 88 -5.25 3.04 4.32
N GLN A 89 -4.77 3.86 3.40
CA GLN A 89 -3.48 4.51 3.48
C GLN A 89 -3.62 6.00 3.20
N GLN A 90 -2.79 6.80 3.85
CA GLN A 90 -2.76 8.25 3.62
C GLN A 90 -1.31 8.69 3.47
N MET A 91 -1.09 9.67 2.58
CA MET A 91 0.18 10.39 2.50
C MET A 91 0.03 11.68 3.30
N ILE A 92 0.85 11.84 4.32
CA ILE A 92 0.81 13.01 5.20
C ILE A 92 2.05 13.85 4.97
N LYS A 93 1.83 15.11 4.63
CA LYS A 93 2.90 16.07 4.40
C LYS A 93 3.55 16.49 5.71
N SER A 94 4.72 17.10 5.63
CA SER A 94 5.46 17.55 6.82
C SER A 94 4.69 18.57 7.65
N ASN A 95 3.76 19.32 7.03
CA ASN A 95 2.91 20.29 7.74
C ASN A 95 1.64 19.67 8.34
N GLY A 96 1.46 18.36 8.19
CA GLY A 96 0.29 17.64 8.69
C GLY A 96 -0.87 17.49 7.72
N ASP A 97 -0.81 18.16 6.56
CA ASP A 97 -1.87 18.03 5.55
C ASP A 97 -1.86 16.65 4.90
N VAL A 98 -3.05 16.15 4.57
CA VAL A 98 -3.18 14.91 3.82
C VAL A 98 -3.04 15.23 2.33
N SER A 99 -1.99 14.71 1.71
CA SER A 99 -1.74 14.91 0.28
C SER A 99 -2.60 14.00 -0.58
N SER A 100 -2.77 12.75 -0.15
CA SER A 100 -3.51 11.75 -0.91
C SER A 100 -4.05 10.68 0.03
N GLU A 101 -5.16 10.07 -0.36
CA GLU A 101 -5.76 8.96 0.36
C GLU A 101 -6.00 7.81 -0.60
N LEU A 102 -5.72 6.60 -0.14
CA LEU A 102 -5.95 5.39 -0.92
C LEU A 102 -6.76 4.41 -0.09
N LEU A 103 -7.84 3.92 -0.68
CA LEU A 103 -8.60 2.79 -0.15
C LEU A 103 -8.48 1.65 -1.14
N VAL A 104 -7.82 0.57 -0.74
CA VAL A 104 -7.71 -0.63 -1.57
C VAL A 104 -8.55 -1.74 -0.98
N THR A 105 -9.22 -2.47 -1.87
CA THR A 105 -9.88 -3.71 -1.52
C THR A 105 -8.95 -4.83 -1.95
N ILE A 106 -8.54 -5.66 -1.00
CA ILE A 106 -7.65 -6.78 -1.30
C ILE A 106 -8.34 -8.09 -1.00
N GLY A 107 -7.96 -9.11 -1.75
CA GLY A 107 -8.35 -10.49 -1.47
C GLY A 107 -7.09 -11.28 -1.18
N PHE A 108 -7.25 -12.39 -0.47
CA PHE A 108 -6.16 -13.33 -0.29
C PHE A 108 -6.29 -14.41 -1.35
N PHE A 109 -5.20 -14.66 -2.09
CA PHE A 109 -5.24 -15.46 -3.31
C PHE A 109 -4.38 -16.70 -3.18
N ASP A 110 -4.94 -17.84 -3.56
CA ASP A 110 -4.19 -19.09 -3.67
C ASP A 110 -3.59 -19.17 -5.07
N LEU A 111 -2.27 -19.06 -5.16
CA LEU A 111 -1.57 -19.02 -6.45
C LEU A 111 -1.58 -20.35 -7.19
N ALA A 112 -1.67 -21.47 -6.45
CA ALA A 112 -1.73 -22.80 -7.05
C ALA A 112 -3.14 -23.08 -7.61
N GLU A 113 -4.16 -22.83 -6.79
CA GLU A 113 -5.55 -23.05 -7.19
C GLU A 113 -6.15 -21.94 -8.03
N ARG A 114 -5.48 -20.78 -8.07
CA ARG A 114 -5.89 -19.59 -8.83
C ARG A 114 -7.27 -19.08 -8.44
N LYS A 115 -7.52 -18.97 -7.14
CA LYS A 115 -8.79 -18.47 -6.62
C LYS A 115 -8.60 -17.70 -5.32
N LEU A 116 -9.61 -16.88 -4.98
CA LEU A 116 -9.67 -16.20 -3.70
C LEU A 116 -9.98 -17.19 -2.59
N ILE A 117 -9.30 -17.01 -1.46
CA ILE A 117 -9.50 -17.84 -0.27
C ILE A 117 -9.61 -16.94 0.96
N ALA A 118 -10.01 -17.49 2.09
CA ALA A 118 -9.97 -16.78 3.35
C ALA A 118 -8.50 -16.59 3.77
N PRO A 119 -8.16 -15.50 4.50
CA PRO A 119 -6.80 -15.31 4.98
C PRO A 119 -6.33 -16.50 5.82
N THR A 120 -5.07 -16.87 5.64
CA THR A 120 -4.47 -17.98 6.38
C THR A 120 -3.98 -17.52 7.76
N GLU A 121 -3.70 -18.47 8.64
CA GLU A 121 -3.14 -18.17 9.96
C GLU A 121 -1.80 -17.44 9.85
N GLU A 122 -0.97 -17.82 8.90
CA GLU A 122 0.33 -17.20 8.65
C GLU A 122 0.18 -15.73 8.30
N TRP A 123 -0.83 -15.39 7.52
CA TRP A 123 -1.11 -14.00 7.15
C TRP A 123 -1.66 -13.20 8.32
N LEU A 124 -2.52 -13.81 9.14
CA LEU A 124 -3.19 -13.12 10.24
C LEU A 124 -2.29 -12.85 11.46
N LYS A 125 -1.14 -13.50 11.52
CA LYS A 125 -0.19 -13.31 12.64
C LYS A 125 0.48 -11.93 12.68
#